data_42ebc186fc80883dc1bcecb7a6248148
#
_entry.id   42ebc186fc80883dc1bcecb7a6248148
#
_cell.length_a   1.000
_cell.length_b   1.000
_cell.length_c   1.000
_cell.angle_alpha   90.00
_cell.angle_beta   90.00
_cell.angle_gamma   90.00
#
_symmetry.space_group_name_H-M   'P 1'
#
loop_
_entity.id
_entity.type
_entity.pdbx_description
1 polymer ?
#
loop_
_entity_poly.entity_id
_entity_poly.type
_entity_poly.pdbx_seq_one_letter_code
_entity_poly.pdbx_strand_id
1 'polypeptide(L)'
;MGNTIDYVDQKIDDRTRYDTRKTVEDSCRAMVASYESDKLTWMQYKDSENSEQKSWGEQAKMRANRTASNYNNYVLKNSYVWDGNIPEDIQSELEFLQ
;
A
#
# COMPACT_ATOMS: atom_id res chain seq x y z
N MET A 1 8.13 31.91 25.00
CA MET A 1 8.27 30.46 25.06
C MET A 1 7.56 29.73 23.94
N GLY A 2 6.28 30.00 23.71
CA GLY A 2 5.54 29.36 22.63
C GLY A 2 6.10 29.61 21.25
N ASN A 3 6.51 30.85 20.97
CA ASN A 3 7.02 31.21 19.66
C ASN A 3 8.29 30.46 19.30
N THR A 4 9.18 30.25 20.27
CA THR A 4 10.41 29.52 20.04
C THR A 4 10.13 28.06 19.76
N ILE A 5 9.21 27.46 20.50
CA ILE A 5 8.82 26.08 20.31
C ILE A 5 8.16 25.93 18.96
N ASP A 6 7.24 26.83 18.61
CA ASP A 6 6.55 26.78 17.33
C ASP A 6 7.51 26.85 16.16
N TYR A 7 8.53 27.70 16.27
CA TYR A 7 9.53 27.83 15.20
C TYR A 7 10.33 26.55 15.02
N VAL A 8 10.75 25.94 16.13
CA VAL A 8 11.50 24.68 16.09
C VAL A 8 10.61 23.57 15.54
N ASP A 9 9.35 23.53 16.00
CA ASP A 9 8.40 22.52 15.51
C ASP A 9 8.19 22.66 14.01
N GLN A 10 8.15 23.87 13.48
CA GLN A 10 7.95 24.09 12.06
C GLN A 10 9.09 23.51 11.23
N LYS A 11 10.32 23.68 11.67
CA LYS A 11 11.47 23.09 11.00
C LYS A 11 11.47 21.58 11.06
N ILE A 12 11.08 21.04 12.21
CA ILE A 12 10.96 19.61 12.41
C ILE A 12 9.85 19.08 11.52
N ASP A 13 8.73 19.81 11.40
CA ASP A 13 7.62 19.42 10.56
C ASP A 13 8.02 19.25 9.09
N ASP A 14 8.83 20.16 8.55
CA ASP A 14 9.26 20.08 7.17
C ASP A 14 10.08 18.81 6.92
N ARG A 15 10.99 18.50 7.84
CA ARG A 15 11.78 17.27 7.75
C ARG A 15 10.89 16.06 7.95
N THR A 16 9.99 16.12 8.93
CA THR A 16 9.06 15.04 9.23
C THR A 16 8.14 14.77 8.04
N ARG A 17 7.69 15.81 7.36
CA ARG A 17 6.86 15.65 6.16
C ARG A 17 7.59 14.87 5.07
N TYR A 18 8.85 15.21 4.84
CA TYR A 18 9.64 14.50 3.84
C TYR A 18 9.80 13.04 4.21
N ASP A 19 10.17 12.79 5.46
CA ASP A 19 10.36 11.42 5.94
C ASP A 19 9.05 10.65 5.93
N THR A 20 7.96 11.29 6.31
CA THR A 20 6.63 10.66 6.32
C THR A 20 6.21 10.31 4.89
N ARG A 21 6.40 11.23 3.94
CA ARG A 21 6.06 10.97 2.55
C ARG A 21 6.85 9.79 2.00
N LYS A 22 8.15 9.74 2.27
CA LYS A 22 8.98 8.63 1.84
C LYS A 22 8.50 7.32 2.45
N THR A 23 8.18 7.32 3.74
CA THR A 23 7.67 6.14 4.43
C THR A 23 6.37 5.66 3.81
N VAL A 24 5.45 6.58 3.52
CA VAL A 24 4.17 6.23 2.88
C VAL A 24 4.41 5.63 1.51
N GLU A 25 5.28 6.25 0.71
CA GLU A 25 5.58 5.75 -0.63
C GLU A 25 6.23 4.36 -0.59
N ASP A 26 7.19 4.17 0.31
CA ASP A 26 7.85 2.87 0.46
C ASP A 26 6.85 1.80 0.92
N SER A 27 5.96 2.15 1.83
CA SER A 27 4.92 1.23 2.30
C SER A 27 3.95 0.87 1.18
N CYS A 28 3.57 1.85 0.35
CA CYS A 28 2.70 1.60 -0.80
C CYS A 28 3.37 0.63 -1.77
N ARG A 29 4.64 0.86 -2.08
CA ARG A 29 5.37 -0.01 -3.00
C ARG A 29 5.51 -1.43 -2.45
N ALA A 30 5.76 -1.56 -1.15
CA ALA A 30 5.85 -2.87 -0.51
C ALA A 30 4.53 -3.62 -0.56
N MET A 31 3.42 -2.93 -0.31
CA MET A 31 2.09 -3.55 -0.37
C MET A 31 1.74 -3.97 -1.80
N VAL A 32 2.05 -3.14 -2.78
CA VAL A 32 1.81 -3.49 -4.19
C VAL A 32 2.63 -4.71 -4.59
N ALA A 33 3.89 -4.77 -4.18
CA ALA A 33 4.74 -5.92 -4.48
C ALA A 33 4.17 -7.20 -3.88
N SER A 34 3.69 -7.14 -2.64
CA SER A 34 3.07 -8.28 -1.97
C SER A 34 1.78 -8.70 -2.69
N TYR A 35 0.96 -7.73 -3.05
CA TYR A 35 -0.29 -7.97 -3.80
C TYR A 35 0.01 -8.65 -5.13
N GLU A 36 0.97 -8.13 -5.89
CA GLU A 36 1.31 -8.69 -7.20
C GLU A 36 1.85 -10.11 -7.08
N SER A 37 2.64 -10.39 -6.06
CA SER A 37 3.16 -11.73 -5.82
C SER A 37 2.02 -12.72 -5.55
N ASP A 38 1.08 -12.34 -4.69
CA ASP A 38 -0.07 -13.20 -4.40
C ASP A 38 -0.99 -13.35 -5.61
N LYS A 39 -1.14 -12.28 -6.39
CA LYS A 39 -1.95 -12.32 -7.62
C LYS A 39 -1.36 -13.31 -8.63
N LEU A 40 -0.03 -13.33 -8.78
CA LEU A 40 0.63 -14.27 -9.67
C LEU A 40 0.39 -15.71 -9.21
N THR A 41 0.49 -15.96 -7.92
CA THR A 41 0.24 -17.29 -7.36
C THR A 41 -1.20 -17.73 -7.62
N TRP A 42 -2.15 -16.80 -7.39
CA TRP A 42 -3.55 -17.09 -7.69
C TRP A 42 -3.76 -17.41 -9.16
N MET A 43 -3.19 -16.60 -10.06
CA MET A 43 -3.33 -16.83 -11.50
C MET A 43 -2.74 -18.16 -11.92
N GLN A 44 -1.66 -18.59 -11.27
CA GLN A 44 -1.00 -19.85 -11.59
C GLN A 44 -1.87 -21.04 -11.22
N TYR A 45 -2.59 -20.98 -10.11
CA TYR A 45 -3.30 -22.15 -9.56
C TYR A 45 -4.82 -22.09 -9.62
N LYS A 46 -5.40 -20.96 -10.02
CA LYS A 46 -6.85 -20.78 -9.96
C LYS A 46 -7.63 -21.82 -10.78
N ASP A 47 -7.05 -22.26 -11.89
CA ASP A 47 -7.69 -23.20 -12.80
C ASP A 47 -7.10 -24.61 -12.69
N SER A 48 -6.35 -24.88 -11.64
CA SER A 48 -5.74 -26.19 -11.43
C SER A 48 -6.81 -27.24 -11.13
N GLU A 49 -6.61 -28.43 -11.70
CA GLU A 49 -7.46 -29.58 -11.37
C GLU A 49 -7.04 -30.25 -10.08
N ASN A 50 -5.83 -29.98 -9.62
CA ASN A 50 -5.33 -30.50 -8.35
C ASN A 50 -5.92 -29.68 -7.21
N SER A 51 -6.66 -30.34 -6.30
CA SER A 51 -7.37 -29.66 -5.25
C SER A 51 -6.44 -28.92 -4.27
N GLU A 52 -5.25 -29.46 -4.03
CA GLU A 52 -4.27 -28.82 -3.16
C GLU A 52 -3.73 -27.54 -3.80
N GLN A 53 -3.38 -27.60 -5.09
CA GLN A 53 -2.92 -26.42 -5.81
C GLN A 53 -4.00 -25.36 -5.92
N LYS A 54 -5.23 -25.78 -6.16
CA LYS A 54 -6.35 -24.85 -6.22
C LYS A 54 -6.54 -24.14 -4.89
N SER A 55 -6.35 -24.87 -3.78
CA SER A 55 -6.40 -24.29 -2.45
C SER A 55 -5.31 -23.23 -2.27
N TRP A 56 -4.09 -23.48 -2.78
CA TRP A 56 -3.02 -22.49 -2.73
C TRP A 56 -3.42 -21.20 -3.47
N GLY A 57 -4.04 -21.34 -4.63
CA GLY A 57 -4.54 -20.20 -5.39
C GLY A 57 -5.59 -19.41 -4.62
N GLU A 58 -6.54 -20.11 -3.99
CA GLU A 58 -7.56 -19.44 -3.20
C GLU A 58 -6.99 -18.72 -1.99
N GLN A 59 -6.00 -19.30 -1.33
CA GLN A 59 -5.31 -18.63 -0.22
C GLN A 59 -4.58 -17.39 -0.69
N ALA A 60 -3.91 -17.47 -1.83
CA ALA A 60 -3.22 -16.31 -2.40
C ALA A 60 -4.21 -15.21 -2.77
N LYS A 61 -5.36 -15.57 -3.33
CA LYS A 61 -6.43 -14.62 -3.63
C LYS A 61 -6.89 -13.90 -2.37
N MET A 62 -7.11 -14.63 -1.29
CA MET A 62 -7.53 -14.03 -0.03
C MET A 62 -6.49 -13.06 0.51
N ARG A 63 -5.20 -13.43 0.45
CA ARG A 63 -4.13 -12.53 0.88
C ARG A 63 -4.05 -11.29 0.01
N ALA A 64 -4.17 -11.46 -1.31
CA ALA A 64 -4.14 -10.34 -2.24
C ALA A 64 -5.29 -9.36 -1.97
N ASN A 65 -6.48 -9.90 -1.75
CA ASN A 65 -7.65 -9.07 -1.47
C ASN A 65 -7.53 -8.35 -0.12
N ARG A 66 -6.94 -9.00 0.87
CA ARG A 66 -6.66 -8.35 2.14
C ARG A 66 -5.67 -7.20 1.96
N THR A 67 -4.62 -7.44 1.20
CA THR A 67 -3.63 -6.39 0.89
C THR A 67 -4.28 -5.26 0.13
N ALA A 68 -5.17 -5.56 -0.83
CA ALA A 68 -5.88 -4.54 -1.58
C ALA A 68 -6.73 -3.65 -0.67
N SER A 69 -7.45 -4.27 0.27
CA SER A 69 -8.26 -3.53 1.23
C SER A 69 -7.39 -2.63 2.11
N ASN A 70 -6.30 -3.19 2.64
CA ASN A 70 -5.39 -2.43 3.49
C ASN A 70 -4.71 -1.30 2.71
N TYR A 71 -4.31 -1.57 1.47
CA TYR A 71 -3.67 -0.59 0.61
C TYR A 71 -4.61 0.57 0.31
N ASN A 72 -5.84 0.26 -0.10
CA ASN A 72 -6.80 1.29 -0.47
C ASN A 72 -7.10 2.21 0.71
N ASN A 73 -7.24 1.64 1.90
CA ASN A 73 -7.43 2.43 3.12
C ASN A 73 -6.19 3.23 3.47
N TYR A 74 -5.02 2.64 3.29
CA TYR A 74 -3.75 3.29 3.60
C TYR A 74 -3.52 4.52 2.72
N VAL A 75 -3.74 4.36 1.40
CA VAL A 75 -3.59 5.47 0.46
C VAL A 75 -4.58 6.59 0.79
N LEU A 76 -5.84 6.22 1.02
CA LEU A 76 -6.86 7.20 1.34
C LEU A 76 -6.51 7.98 2.61
N LYS A 77 -6.07 7.29 3.64
CA LYS A 77 -5.73 7.88 4.91
C LYS A 77 -4.48 8.77 4.84
N ASN A 78 -3.53 8.41 3.99
CA ASN A 78 -2.22 9.06 3.93
C ASN A 78 -2.01 9.94 2.70
N SER A 79 -3.05 10.14 1.89
CA SER A 79 -2.94 10.92 0.64
C SER A 79 -2.52 12.37 0.89
N TYR A 80 -2.72 12.89 2.10
CA TYR A 80 -2.34 14.24 2.45
C TYR A 80 -0.85 14.52 2.25
N VAL A 81 -0.01 13.48 2.31
CA VAL A 81 1.44 13.66 2.18
C VAL A 81 1.84 14.13 0.78
N TRP A 82 0.96 13.95 -0.20
CA TRP A 82 1.21 14.38 -1.59
C TRP A 82 0.38 15.61 -1.96
N ASP A 83 -0.27 16.25 -1.01
CA ASP A 83 -1.13 17.40 -1.26
C ASP A 83 -2.16 17.11 -2.37
N GLY A 84 -2.65 15.90 -2.42
CA GLY A 84 -3.64 15.47 -3.40
C GLY A 84 -3.07 14.99 -4.73
N ASN A 85 -1.75 15.02 -4.90
CA ASN A 85 -1.09 14.64 -6.15
C ASN A 85 -0.31 13.33 -5.94
N ILE A 86 -1.01 12.21 -6.05
CA ILE A 86 -0.39 10.89 -5.89
C ILE A 86 0.62 10.68 -7.04
N PRO A 87 1.87 10.25 -6.73
CA PRO A 87 2.86 9.98 -7.78
C PRO A 87 2.35 8.96 -8.80
N GLU A 88 2.76 9.11 -10.05
CA GLU A 88 2.30 8.25 -11.12
C GLU A 88 2.64 6.76 -10.91
N ASP A 89 3.75 6.49 -10.23
CA ASP A 89 4.17 5.11 -9.98
C ASP A 89 3.45 4.49 -8.76
N ILE A 90 2.59 5.26 -8.09
CA ILE A 90 1.83 4.75 -6.95
C ILE A 90 0.36 4.71 -7.34
N GLN A 91 -0.21 3.50 -7.35
CA GLN A 91 -1.61 3.31 -7.70
C GLN A 91 -2.51 3.90 -6.62
N SER A 92 -3.60 4.54 -7.03
CA SER A 92 -4.56 5.10 -6.09
C SER A 92 -5.39 4.02 -5.39
N GLU A 93 -5.55 2.87 -6.05
CA GLU A 93 -6.23 1.72 -5.43
C GLU A 93 -5.81 0.44 -6.14
N LEU A 94 -5.98 -0.69 -5.43
CA LEU A 94 -5.76 -2.01 -5.98
C LEU A 94 -7.12 -2.70 -6.14
N GLU A 95 -7.28 -3.42 -7.24
CA GLU A 95 -8.52 -4.14 -7.53
C GLU A 95 -8.59 -5.43 -6.74
N PHE A 96 -9.80 -5.77 -6.29
CA PHE A 96 -10.02 -7.08 -5.68
C PHE A 96 -10.06 -8.17 -6.76
N LEU A 97 -9.43 -9.29 -6.46
CA LEU A 97 -9.46 -10.45 -7.35
C LEU A 97 -10.81 -11.16 -7.22
N GLN A 98 -11.38 -11.55 -8.36
CA GLN A 98 -12.70 -12.19 -8.40
C GLN A 98 -12.54 -13.73 -8.41
#